data_6bddd820112358d14ec6bd2a3d52ecb4
#
_entry.id   6bddd820112358d14ec6bd2a3d52ecb4
#
_cell.length_a   1.000
_cell.length_b   1.000
_cell.length_c   1.000
_cell.angle_alpha   90.00
_cell.angle_beta   90.00
_cell.angle_gamma   90.00
#
_symmetry.space_group_name_H-M   'P 1'
#
loop_
_entity.id
_entity.type
_entity.pdbx_description
1 polymer ?
#
loop_
_entity_poly.entity_id
_entity_poly.type
_entity_poly.pdbx_seq_one_letter_code
_entity_poly.pdbx_strand_id
1 'polypeptide(L)'
;MPLADGQIFAGYTIGRILGTGGMGEVYLAQHPRLPRLDALKVLGTGVSHDEEYRQRFNQEAEMVATLRHPNIVTIYDRGDSDGQLWIAMEFVDGTDAGRLLTDRYPNGIPAADVVRIVTAVADALDYAHGRQLLHRDIKPANILLGLPESGDEYVKLVDFGVARWIGQSSDLTGADMTVGTVNYAAPEQLRGDPIDGRSDQYGLAATAYHMLTGTAPFANSNPAVVISKHLSAQPPSIGAGHPDLARLGPVFARALAKDPADRFPCCRDFAAAMQGALESAGGMAARHRRPQESPGRKRWILAAVGVALIAGAVGATVALLSGHRDIDGGQAPTTPPPPAISARMDLPVVVIGADCAVLGAAAVDETGTAAYCARADSQSQETVWSPQPERLRVAPTAAPPVP
;
A
#
# COMPACT_ATOMS: atom_id res chain seq x y z
N MET A 1 -1.21 1.62 -30.48
CA MET A 1 -0.15 2.57 -30.04
C MET A 1 -0.63 3.21 -28.77
N PRO A 2 0.25 3.47 -27.77
CA PRO A 2 -0.13 4.20 -26.57
C PRO A 2 -0.78 5.53 -26.91
N LEU A 3 -1.76 5.95 -26.09
CA LEU A 3 -2.39 7.26 -26.22
C LEU A 3 -1.40 8.35 -25.76
N ALA A 4 -1.38 9.47 -26.49
CA ALA A 4 -0.48 10.58 -26.17
C ALA A 4 -1.05 11.47 -25.05
N ASP A 5 -0.16 12.12 -24.29
CA ASP A 5 -0.53 13.14 -23.32
C ASP A 5 -1.29 14.30 -24.00
N GLY A 6 -2.39 14.73 -23.42
CA GLY A 6 -3.32 15.70 -23.98
C GLY A 6 -4.27 15.18 -25.07
N GLN A 7 -4.13 13.93 -25.52
CA GLN A 7 -5.06 13.30 -26.46
C GLN A 7 -6.45 13.17 -25.82
N ILE A 8 -7.50 13.32 -26.65
CA ILE A 8 -8.87 13.03 -26.22
C ILE A 8 -9.23 11.61 -26.62
N PHE A 9 -9.63 10.78 -25.67
CA PHE A 9 -10.12 9.42 -25.89
C PHE A 9 -11.41 9.20 -25.10
N ALA A 10 -12.46 8.75 -25.75
CA ALA A 10 -13.79 8.58 -25.16
C ALA A 10 -14.30 9.84 -24.40
N GLY A 11 -13.86 11.02 -24.79
CA GLY A 11 -14.15 12.29 -24.14
C GLY A 11 -13.22 12.67 -22.98
N TYR A 12 -12.41 11.75 -22.49
CA TYR A 12 -11.39 11.99 -21.45
C TYR A 12 -10.14 12.63 -22.04
N THR A 13 -9.56 13.61 -21.37
CA THR A 13 -8.23 14.14 -21.74
C THR A 13 -7.18 13.28 -21.06
N ILE A 14 -6.38 12.58 -21.86
CA ILE A 14 -5.33 11.67 -21.40
C ILE A 14 -4.19 12.46 -20.78
N GLY A 15 -3.72 12.00 -19.63
CA GLY A 15 -2.49 12.45 -19.00
C GLY A 15 -1.43 11.35 -19.00
N ARG A 16 -0.65 11.28 -17.91
CA ARG A 16 0.43 10.29 -17.79
C ARG A 16 -0.07 8.85 -17.70
N ILE A 17 0.76 7.93 -18.15
CA ILE A 17 0.55 6.49 -17.93
C ILE A 17 0.73 6.18 -16.44
N LEU A 18 -0.22 5.43 -15.86
CA LEU A 18 -0.18 4.89 -14.51
C LEU A 18 0.41 3.48 -14.49
N GLY A 19 0.11 2.68 -15.52
CA GLY A 19 0.60 1.31 -15.65
C GLY A 19 0.38 0.74 -17.04
N THR A 20 1.20 -0.26 -17.39
CA THR A 20 1.10 -1.05 -18.64
C THR A 20 1.05 -2.53 -18.29
N GLY A 21 0.26 -3.31 -18.99
CA GLY A 21 0.14 -4.75 -18.80
C GLY A 21 -0.27 -5.48 -20.06
N GLY A 22 -0.30 -6.82 -20.01
CA GLY A 22 -0.65 -7.66 -21.17
C GLY A 22 -2.06 -7.41 -21.72
N MET A 23 -2.95 -6.79 -20.95
CA MET A 23 -4.34 -6.54 -21.35
C MET A 23 -4.59 -5.11 -21.81
N GLY A 24 -3.60 -4.22 -21.71
CA GLY A 24 -3.74 -2.81 -22.09
C GLY A 24 -2.98 -1.86 -21.18
N GLU A 25 -3.36 -0.61 -21.21
CA GLU A 25 -2.71 0.50 -20.52
C GLU A 25 -3.69 1.21 -19.60
N VAL A 26 -3.19 1.73 -18.48
CA VAL A 26 -3.96 2.54 -17.55
C VAL A 26 -3.39 3.96 -17.55
N TYR A 27 -4.24 4.94 -17.77
CA TYR A 27 -3.89 6.36 -17.84
C TYR A 27 -4.51 7.13 -16.69
N LEU A 28 -3.81 8.14 -16.20
CA LEU A 28 -4.45 9.23 -15.47
C LEU A 28 -5.17 10.08 -16.50
N ALA A 29 -6.46 10.33 -16.32
CA ALA A 29 -7.26 11.06 -17.30
C ALA A 29 -8.16 12.08 -16.62
N GLN A 30 -8.26 13.28 -17.21
CA GLN A 30 -9.20 14.31 -16.78
C GLN A 30 -10.61 13.94 -17.25
N HIS A 31 -11.55 13.90 -16.31
CA HIS A 31 -12.96 13.63 -16.62
C HIS A 31 -13.54 14.72 -17.55
N PRO A 32 -14.32 14.37 -18.58
CA PRO A 32 -14.77 15.29 -19.63
C PRO A 32 -15.64 16.45 -19.13
N ARG A 33 -16.33 16.31 -18.00
CA ARG A 33 -17.32 17.28 -17.50
C ARG A 33 -17.16 17.65 -16.03
N LEU A 34 -16.41 16.86 -15.26
CA LEU A 34 -16.25 17.07 -13.82
C LEU A 34 -14.78 17.45 -13.51
N PRO A 35 -14.53 18.30 -12.52
CA PRO A 35 -13.18 18.70 -12.11
C PRO A 35 -12.53 17.58 -11.26
N ARG A 36 -12.35 16.38 -11.84
CA ARG A 36 -11.70 15.26 -11.17
C ARG A 36 -10.82 14.48 -12.14
N LEU A 37 -9.87 13.77 -11.59
CA LEU A 37 -9.03 12.80 -12.29
C LEU A 37 -9.59 11.40 -12.09
N ASP A 38 -9.65 10.63 -13.15
CA ASP A 38 -10.02 9.22 -13.15
C ASP A 38 -8.83 8.36 -13.63
N ALA A 39 -8.77 7.10 -13.20
CA ALA A 39 -7.91 6.12 -13.83
C ALA A 39 -8.67 5.50 -15.01
N LEU A 40 -8.14 5.65 -16.23
CA LEU A 40 -8.75 5.14 -17.45
C LEU A 40 -7.96 3.93 -17.96
N LYS A 41 -8.52 2.75 -17.83
CA LYS A 41 -7.96 1.51 -18.38
C LYS A 41 -8.46 1.33 -19.81
N VAL A 42 -7.54 1.27 -20.76
CA VAL A 42 -7.82 1.07 -22.19
C VAL A 42 -7.28 -0.28 -22.62
N LEU A 43 -8.14 -1.15 -23.12
CA LEU A 43 -7.79 -2.51 -23.50
C LEU A 43 -7.12 -2.55 -24.88
N GLY A 44 -6.23 -3.52 -25.07
CA GLY A 44 -5.55 -3.71 -26.35
C GLY A 44 -6.53 -4.01 -27.49
N THR A 45 -6.23 -3.52 -28.70
CA THR A 45 -7.08 -3.69 -29.87
C THR A 45 -7.34 -5.16 -30.22
N GLY A 46 -6.34 -6.04 -30.04
CA GLY A 46 -6.48 -7.48 -30.34
C GLY A 46 -7.54 -8.17 -29.48
N VAL A 47 -7.72 -7.73 -28.24
CA VAL A 47 -8.72 -8.29 -27.30
C VAL A 47 -10.10 -7.68 -27.55
N SER A 48 -10.13 -6.40 -27.93
CA SER A 48 -11.35 -5.64 -28.13
C SER A 48 -12.15 -6.04 -29.40
N HIS A 49 -11.56 -6.81 -30.32
CA HIS A 49 -12.22 -7.28 -31.53
C HIS A 49 -12.99 -8.60 -31.38
N ASP A 50 -12.79 -9.32 -30.27
CA ASP A 50 -13.52 -10.55 -29.97
C ASP A 50 -14.90 -10.24 -29.37
N GLU A 51 -15.97 -10.60 -30.08
CA GLU A 51 -17.35 -10.30 -29.66
C GLU A 51 -17.75 -11.05 -28.37
N GLU A 52 -17.30 -12.28 -28.19
CA GLU A 52 -17.56 -13.04 -26.97
C GLU A 52 -16.85 -12.40 -25.75
N TYR A 53 -15.62 -11.93 -25.98
CA TYR A 53 -14.87 -11.16 -24.97
C TYR A 53 -15.59 -9.85 -24.61
N ARG A 54 -16.09 -9.11 -25.60
CA ARG A 54 -16.81 -7.84 -25.41
C ARG A 54 -18.08 -8.03 -24.56
N GLN A 55 -18.85 -9.07 -24.83
CA GLN A 55 -20.07 -9.38 -24.06
C GLN A 55 -19.72 -9.72 -22.62
N ARG A 56 -18.72 -10.55 -22.39
CA ARG A 56 -18.24 -10.91 -21.04
C ARG A 56 -17.68 -9.72 -20.28
N PHE A 57 -16.83 -8.93 -20.92
CA PHE A 57 -16.29 -7.69 -20.37
C PHE A 57 -17.42 -6.76 -19.88
N ASN A 58 -18.44 -6.58 -20.70
CA ASN A 58 -19.57 -5.75 -20.35
C ASN A 58 -20.32 -6.28 -19.13
N GLN A 59 -20.62 -7.58 -19.08
CA GLN A 59 -21.31 -8.21 -17.96
C GLN A 59 -20.50 -8.14 -16.66
N GLU A 60 -19.20 -8.42 -16.70
CA GLU A 60 -18.35 -8.36 -15.53
C GLU A 60 -18.15 -6.93 -15.03
N ALA A 61 -17.92 -5.98 -15.94
CA ALA A 61 -17.82 -4.57 -15.57
C ALA A 61 -19.11 -4.06 -14.91
N GLU A 62 -20.30 -4.50 -15.38
CA GLU A 62 -21.58 -4.20 -14.74
C GLU A 62 -21.66 -4.77 -13.32
N MET A 63 -21.26 -6.03 -13.12
CA MET A 63 -21.28 -6.64 -11.78
C MET A 63 -20.32 -5.91 -10.83
N VAL A 64 -19.09 -5.64 -11.26
CA VAL A 64 -18.10 -4.92 -10.43
C VAL A 64 -18.56 -3.49 -10.13
N ALA A 65 -19.22 -2.82 -11.08
CA ALA A 65 -19.77 -1.47 -10.89
C ALA A 65 -20.88 -1.39 -9.81
N THR A 66 -21.48 -2.52 -9.45
CA THR A 66 -22.44 -2.57 -8.33
C THR A 66 -21.78 -2.62 -6.96
N LEU A 67 -20.51 -2.97 -6.89
CA LEU A 67 -19.79 -3.07 -5.61
C LEU A 67 -19.60 -1.68 -5.00
N ARG A 68 -19.91 -1.58 -3.70
CA ARG A 68 -19.66 -0.37 -2.89
C ARG A 68 -18.99 -0.79 -1.61
N HIS A 69 -17.66 -0.66 -1.58
CA HIS A 69 -16.85 -1.05 -0.42
C HIS A 69 -15.64 -0.12 -0.28
N PRO A 70 -15.24 0.31 0.93
CA PRO A 70 -14.13 1.23 1.11
C PRO A 70 -12.80 0.71 0.55
N ASN A 71 -12.61 -0.60 0.51
CA ASN A 71 -11.39 -1.24 0.03
C ASN A 71 -11.52 -1.83 -1.39
N ILE A 72 -12.50 -1.41 -2.18
CA ILE A 72 -12.62 -1.75 -3.61
C ILE A 72 -12.58 -0.46 -4.42
N VAL A 73 -11.83 -0.43 -5.51
CA VAL A 73 -11.81 0.67 -6.48
C VAL A 73 -13.20 0.78 -7.12
N THR A 74 -13.77 1.97 -7.10
CA THR A 74 -15.09 2.22 -7.69
C THR A 74 -14.98 2.34 -9.21
N ILE A 75 -15.76 1.58 -9.96
CA ILE A 75 -15.95 1.79 -11.40
C ILE A 75 -16.97 2.90 -11.60
N TYR A 76 -16.64 3.89 -12.41
CA TYR A 76 -17.49 5.04 -12.73
C TYR A 76 -18.21 4.88 -14.06
N ASP A 77 -17.51 4.37 -15.08
CA ASP A 77 -18.05 4.25 -16.43
C ASP A 77 -17.26 3.20 -17.22
N ARG A 78 -17.84 2.74 -18.33
CA ARG A 78 -17.21 1.86 -19.32
C ARG A 78 -17.75 2.14 -20.70
N GLY A 79 -17.01 1.73 -21.69
CA GLY A 79 -17.50 1.89 -23.06
C GLY A 79 -16.57 1.33 -24.11
N ASP A 80 -16.87 1.72 -25.32
CA ASP A 80 -16.12 1.45 -26.54
C ASP A 80 -15.83 2.78 -27.24
N SER A 81 -14.62 2.97 -27.67
CA SER A 81 -14.21 4.09 -28.51
C SER A 81 -13.33 3.56 -29.64
N ASP A 82 -13.81 3.70 -30.87
CA ASP A 82 -13.13 3.25 -32.08
C ASP A 82 -12.73 1.74 -32.04
N GLY A 83 -13.60 0.90 -31.45
CA GLY A 83 -13.37 -0.52 -31.30
C GLY A 83 -12.44 -0.90 -30.14
N GLN A 84 -12.01 0.05 -29.31
CA GLN A 84 -11.26 -0.19 -28.07
C GLN A 84 -12.16 -0.10 -26.85
N LEU A 85 -12.18 -1.17 -26.08
CA LEU A 85 -12.88 -1.21 -24.80
C LEU A 85 -12.11 -0.42 -23.75
N TRP A 86 -12.83 0.27 -22.88
CA TRP A 86 -12.25 1.04 -21.77
C TRP A 86 -13.11 1.00 -20.52
N ILE A 87 -12.47 1.22 -19.36
CA ILE A 87 -13.11 1.39 -18.05
C ILE A 87 -12.55 2.66 -17.41
N ALA A 88 -13.42 3.55 -16.94
CA ALA A 88 -13.07 4.65 -16.06
C ALA A 88 -13.35 4.27 -14.61
N MET A 89 -12.37 4.49 -13.74
CA MET A 89 -12.45 4.10 -12.34
C MET A 89 -11.80 5.13 -11.42
N GLU A 90 -12.01 4.96 -10.14
CA GLU A 90 -11.40 5.76 -9.07
C GLU A 90 -9.88 5.79 -9.23
N PHE A 91 -9.32 6.98 -9.32
CA PHE A 91 -7.88 7.20 -9.26
C PHE A 91 -7.44 7.16 -7.80
N VAL A 92 -6.50 6.29 -7.50
CA VAL A 92 -5.82 6.20 -6.20
C VAL A 92 -4.47 6.87 -6.32
N ASP A 93 -4.31 8.02 -5.64
CA ASP A 93 -3.02 8.70 -5.57
C ASP A 93 -2.13 7.98 -4.56
N GLY A 94 -1.12 7.28 -5.07
CA GLY A 94 -0.27 6.41 -4.26
C GLY A 94 0.56 5.43 -5.09
N THR A 95 0.79 4.27 -4.53
CA THR A 95 1.54 3.18 -5.17
C THR A 95 0.77 1.86 -5.07
N ASP A 96 1.24 0.81 -5.73
CA ASP A 96 0.79 -0.56 -5.50
C ASP A 96 1.77 -1.33 -4.60
N ALA A 97 1.29 -2.41 -3.96
CA ALA A 97 2.11 -3.21 -3.05
C ALA A 97 3.29 -3.91 -3.77
N GLY A 98 3.20 -4.13 -5.09
CA GLY A 98 4.30 -4.69 -5.87
C GLY A 98 5.44 -3.70 -6.06
N ARG A 99 5.14 -2.46 -6.42
CA ARG A 99 6.12 -1.37 -6.47
C ARG A 99 6.70 -1.07 -5.09
N LEU A 100 5.86 -1.05 -4.06
CA LEU A 100 6.33 -0.85 -2.69
C LEU A 100 7.35 -1.91 -2.28
N LEU A 101 7.14 -3.20 -2.65
CA LEU A 101 8.12 -4.26 -2.45
C LEU A 101 9.42 -3.99 -3.19
N THR A 102 9.34 -3.69 -4.49
CA THR A 102 10.53 -3.52 -5.35
C THR A 102 11.35 -2.31 -4.92
N ASP A 103 10.69 -1.18 -4.66
CA ASP A 103 11.35 0.12 -4.51
C ASP A 103 11.80 0.38 -3.07
N ARG A 104 11.06 -0.14 -2.07
CA ARG A 104 11.31 0.22 -0.67
C ARG A 104 11.57 -0.99 0.24
N TYR A 105 10.94 -2.14 -0.03
CA TYR A 105 10.98 -3.31 0.86
C TYR A 105 11.36 -4.60 0.11
N PRO A 106 12.52 -4.67 -0.58
CA PRO A 106 12.88 -5.84 -1.39
C PRO A 106 13.01 -7.14 -0.59
N ASN A 107 13.21 -7.05 0.73
CA ASN A 107 13.31 -8.20 1.66
C ASN A 107 12.04 -8.41 2.48
N GLY A 108 10.93 -7.75 2.15
CA GLY A 108 9.64 -7.87 2.80
C GLY A 108 9.19 -6.63 3.55
N ILE A 109 7.88 -6.37 3.47
CA ILE A 109 7.18 -5.27 4.16
C ILE A 109 7.03 -5.63 5.65
N PRO A 110 7.09 -4.66 6.59
CA PRO A 110 6.86 -4.90 8.01
C PRO A 110 5.56 -5.67 8.27
N ALA A 111 5.60 -6.68 9.13
CA ALA A 111 4.49 -7.62 9.34
C ALA A 111 3.18 -6.93 9.78
N ALA A 112 3.26 -5.86 10.58
CA ALA A 112 2.09 -5.08 11.00
C ALA A 112 1.38 -4.42 9.80
N ASP A 113 2.14 -3.87 8.86
CA ASP A 113 1.59 -3.25 7.64
C ASP A 113 0.97 -4.31 6.73
N VAL A 114 1.63 -5.48 6.58
CA VAL A 114 1.08 -6.59 5.81
C VAL A 114 -0.24 -7.07 6.40
N VAL A 115 -0.35 -7.20 7.72
CA VAL A 115 -1.62 -7.60 8.38
C VAL A 115 -2.71 -6.56 8.11
N ARG A 116 -2.41 -5.28 8.20
CA ARG A 116 -3.35 -4.19 7.89
C ARG A 116 -3.85 -4.29 6.44
N ILE A 117 -2.93 -4.47 5.49
CA ILE A 117 -3.24 -4.62 4.06
C ILE A 117 -4.10 -5.87 3.82
N VAL A 118 -3.68 -7.01 4.36
CA VAL A 118 -4.39 -8.31 4.19
C VAL A 118 -5.79 -8.25 4.80
N THR A 119 -5.96 -7.59 5.95
CA THR A 119 -7.28 -7.42 6.57
C THR A 119 -8.22 -6.61 5.70
N ALA A 120 -7.75 -5.48 5.15
CA ALA A 120 -8.55 -4.64 4.25
C ALA A 120 -8.94 -5.37 2.96
N VAL A 121 -8.01 -6.14 2.37
CA VAL A 121 -8.26 -6.94 1.16
C VAL A 121 -9.20 -8.11 1.47
N ALA A 122 -9.05 -8.78 2.62
CA ALA A 122 -9.92 -9.87 3.06
C ALA A 122 -11.38 -9.40 3.22
N ASP A 123 -11.59 -8.21 3.80
CA ASP A 123 -12.92 -7.59 3.92
C ASP A 123 -13.53 -7.31 2.54
N ALA A 124 -12.75 -6.79 1.61
CA ALA A 124 -13.18 -6.54 0.23
C ALA A 124 -13.58 -7.83 -0.50
N LEU A 125 -12.76 -8.88 -0.37
CA LEU A 125 -13.00 -10.17 -1.00
C LEU A 125 -14.26 -10.84 -0.46
N ASP A 126 -14.41 -10.96 0.86
CA ASP A 126 -15.59 -11.59 1.45
C ASP A 126 -16.88 -10.80 1.14
N TYR A 127 -16.79 -9.47 1.00
CA TYR A 127 -17.91 -8.65 0.52
C TYR A 127 -18.30 -8.98 -0.92
N ALA A 128 -17.33 -9.18 -1.82
CA ALA A 128 -17.57 -9.57 -3.22
C ALA A 128 -18.08 -11.01 -3.33
N HIS A 129 -17.50 -11.94 -2.54
CA HIS A 129 -17.93 -13.35 -2.49
C HIS A 129 -19.39 -13.49 -2.05
N GLY A 130 -19.84 -12.68 -1.09
CA GLY A 130 -21.25 -12.60 -0.70
C GLY A 130 -22.20 -12.15 -1.82
N ARG A 131 -21.63 -11.62 -2.92
CA ARG A 131 -22.34 -11.23 -4.16
C ARG A 131 -22.03 -12.15 -5.34
N GLN A 132 -21.44 -13.31 -5.07
CA GLN A 132 -21.05 -14.32 -6.05
C GLN A 132 -20.02 -13.83 -7.08
N LEU A 133 -19.22 -12.84 -6.72
CA LEU A 133 -18.13 -12.31 -7.54
C LEU A 133 -16.79 -12.70 -6.95
N LEU A 134 -15.98 -13.42 -7.74
CA LEU A 134 -14.61 -13.80 -7.40
C LEU A 134 -13.63 -12.85 -8.08
N HIS A 135 -12.51 -12.57 -7.41
CA HIS A 135 -11.47 -11.69 -7.97
C HIS A 135 -10.55 -12.43 -8.95
N ARG A 136 -10.12 -13.66 -8.62
CA ARG A 136 -9.33 -14.58 -9.45
C ARG A 136 -7.90 -14.16 -9.78
N ASP A 137 -7.47 -12.95 -9.42
CA ASP A 137 -6.14 -12.40 -9.73
C ASP A 137 -5.56 -11.57 -8.58
N ILE A 138 -5.57 -12.13 -7.36
CA ILE A 138 -4.99 -11.46 -6.20
C ILE A 138 -3.48 -11.53 -6.28
N LYS A 139 -2.85 -10.34 -6.38
CA LYS A 139 -1.39 -10.17 -6.43
C LYS A 139 -1.01 -8.78 -5.90
N PRO A 140 0.25 -8.54 -5.50
CA PRO A 140 0.66 -7.24 -4.96
C PRO A 140 0.35 -6.06 -5.89
N ALA A 141 0.51 -6.20 -7.20
CA ALA A 141 0.23 -5.14 -8.18
C ALA A 141 -1.25 -4.72 -8.26
N ASN A 142 -2.19 -5.57 -7.78
CA ASN A 142 -3.61 -5.26 -7.74
C ASN A 142 -4.09 -4.70 -6.38
N ILE A 143 -3.16 -4.43 -5.46
CA ILE A 143 -3.42 -3.83 -4.15
C ILE A 143 -2.84 -2.43 -4.14
N LEU A 144 -3.69 -1.41 -4.28
CA LEU A 144 -3.29 -0.01 -4.29
C LEU A 144 -3.26 0.54 -2.86
N LEU A 145 -2.22 1.31 -2.57
CA LEU A 145 -1.96 1.95 -1.28
C LEU A 145 -1.98 3.46 -1.51
N GLY A 146 -3.05 4.10 -1.10
CA GLY A 146 -3.26 5.54 -1.26
C GLY A 146 -2.82 6.31 -0.01
N LEU A 147 -2.33 7.52 -0.24
CA LEU A 147 -1.98 8.50 0.80
C LEU A 147 -2.88 9.72 0.60
N PRO A 148 -4.04 9.80 1.28
CA PRO A 148 -4.89 10.97 1.17
C PRO A 148 -4.20 12.18 1.82
N GLU A 149 -4.58 13.38 1.39
CA GLU A 149 -4.11 14.64 1.99
C GLU A 149 -4.36 14.71 3.51
N SER A 150 -5.34 13.94 4.01
CA SER A 150 -5.67 13.81 5.44
C SER A 150 -4.70 12.96 6.25
N GLY A 151 -3.76 12.24 5.62
CA GLY A 151 -2.65 11.54 6.28
C GLY A 151 -2.86 10.07 6.62
N ASP A 152 -4.07 9.52 6.52
CA ASP A 152 -4.31 8.11 6.80
C ASP A 152 -4.19 7.25 5.52
N GLU A 153 -3.25 6.31 5.51
CA GLU A 153 -3.12 5.35 4.42
C GLU A 153 -4.39 4.50 4.26
N TYR A 154 -4.86 4.34 3.03
CA TYR A 154 -5.97 3.46 2.71
C TYR A 154 -5.59 2.42 1.65
N VAL A 155 -6.26 1.27 1.69
CA VAL A 155 -6.00 0.13 0.82
C VAL A 155 -7.19 -0.05 -0.12
N LYS A 156 -6.92 -0.19 -1.41
CA LYS A 156 -7.93 -0.47 -2.45
C LYS A 156 -7.54 -1.68 -3.29
N LEU A 157 -8.45 -2.60 -3.46
CA LEU A 157 -8.33 -3.72 -4.39
C LEU A 157 -8.85 -3.29 -5.76
N VAL A 158 -8.07 -3.55 -6.82
CA VAL A 158 -8.37 -3.19 -8.22
C VAL A 158 -8.32 -4.43 -9.11
N ASP A 159 -8.90 -4.32 -10.30
CA ASP A 159 -8.87 -5.37 -11.34
C ASP A 159 -9.55 -6.68 -10.92
N PHE A 160 -10.79 -6.59 -10.40
CA PHE A 160 -11.67 -7.76 -10.36
C PHE A 160 -11.81 -8.33 -11.77
N GLY A 161 -11.41 -9.54 -11.94
CA GLY A 161 -11.32 -10.44 -13.11
C GLY A 161 -11.87 -10.06 -14.50
N VAL A 162 -12.25 -8.81 -14.72
CA VAL A 162 -12.96 -8.27 -15.90
C VAL A 162 -12.31 -8.63 -17.26
N ALA A 163 -11.07 -9.12 -17.25
CA ALA A 163 -10.34 -9.40 -18.48
C ALA A 163 -9.78 -10.82 -18.57
N ARG A 164 -10.06 -11.72 -17.61
CA ARG A 164 -9.30 -12.97 -17.47
C ARG A 164 -9.95 -14.21 -18.08
N TRP A 165 -11.06 -14.07 -18.76
CA TRP A 165 -11.76 -15.18 -19.40
C TRP A 165 -11.17 -15.62 -20.75
N ILE A 166 -10.06 -15.04 -21.20
CA ILE A 166 -9.35 -15.52 -22.39
C ILE A 166 -8.67 -16.83 -22.04
N GLY A 167 -9.31 -17.97 -22.32
CA GLY A 167 -8.69 -19.29 -22.18
C GLY A 167 -9.39 -20.32 -21.30
N GLN A 168 -10.63 -20.11 -20.84
CA GLN A 168 -11.38 -21.20 -20.15
C GLN A 168 -12.13 -22.14 -21.11
N SER A 169 -12.03 -21.97 -22.41
CA SER A 169 -12.35 -23.03 -23.37
C SER A 169 -11.08 -23.82 -23.69
N SER A 170 -10.83 -24.90 -22.96
CA SER A 170 -10.05 -26.10 -23.31
C SER A 170 -8.55 -26.02 -23.67
N ASP A 171 -7.89 -24.85 -23.71
CA ASP A 171 -6.45 -24.80 -24.01
C ASP A 171 -5.66 -24.00 -22.99
N LEU A 172 -5.48 -24.59 -21.76
CA LEU A 172 -4.51 -24.15 -20.75
C LEU A 172 -3.05 -24.40 -21.19
N THR A 173 -2.78 -24.46 -22.48
CA THR A 173 -1.43 -24.63 -23.03
C THR A 173 -0.79 -23.29 -23.36
N GLY A 174 -0.34 -22.56 -22.33
CA GLY A 174 1.04 -22.06 -22.36
C GLY A 174 1.35 -20.69 -22.93
N ALA A 175 0.55 -19.99 -23.72
CA ALA A 175 1.04 -18.78 -24.39
C ALA A 175 0.67 -17.46 -23.70
N ASP A 176 -0.42 -17.40 -22.93
CA ASP A 176 -0.94 -16.14 -22.36
C ASP A 176 -0.82 -15.99 -20.84
N MET A 177 -0.32 -17.00 -20.11
CA MET A 177 -0.03 -16.87 -18.69
C MET A 177 1.32 -16.21 -18.48
N THR A 178 1.34 -14.91 -18.27
CA THR A 178 2.57 -14.22 -17.86
C THR A 178 3.08 -14.78 -16.53
N VAL A 179 4.40 -14.98 -16.42
CA VAL A 179 5.10 -15.52 -15.24
C VAL A 179 4.63 -14.83 -13.94
N GLY A 180 4.29 -13.54 -14.00
CA GLY A 180 3.85 -12.75 -12.84
C GLY A 180 2.51 -13.20 -12.24
N THR A 181 1.61 -13.80 -13.03
CA THR A 181 0.27 -14.17 -12.58
C THR A 181 0.20 -15.57 -11.96
N VAL A 182 0.97 -16.54 -12.49
CA VAL A 182 0.98 -17.92 -11.98
C VAL A 182 1.53 -18.03 -10.56
N ASN A 183 2.33 -17.06 -10.10
CA ASN A 183 2.93 -17.05 -8.76
C ASN A 183 1.91 -17.00 -7.61
N TYR A 184 0.65 -16.69 -7.89
CA TYR A 184 -0.41 -16.52 -6.87
C TYR A 184 -1.65 -17.37 -7.16
N ALA A 185 -1.67 -18.09 -8.29
CA ALA A 185 -2.83 -18.86 -8.72
C ALA A 185 -3.08 -20.07 -7.83
N ALA A 186 -4.34 -20.30 -7.47
CA ALA A 186 -4.74 -21.46 -6.68
C ALA A 186 -4.64 -22.76 -7.49
N PRO A 187 -4.36 -23.91 -6.86
CA PRO A 187 -4.27 -25.22 -7.54
C PRO A 187 -5.48 -25.55 -8.42
N GLU A 188 -6.70 -25.30 -7.92
CA GLU A 188 -7.95 -25.52 -8.65
C GLU A 188 -8.10 -24.61 -9.86
N GLN A 189 -7.61 -23.37 -9.80
CA GLN A 189 -7.57 -22.47 -10.97
C GLN A 189 -6.62 -23.02 -12.05
N LEU A 190 -5.48 -23.57 -11.62
CA LEU A 190 -4.48 -24.13 -12.54
C LEU A 190 -4.92 -25.47 -13.16
N ARG A 191 -5.84 -26.20 -12.52
CA ARG A 191 -6.43 -27.44 -13.06
C ARG A 191 -7.67 -27.19 -13.91
N GLY A 192 -8.27 -25.99 -13.82
CA GLY A 192 -9.58 -25.72 -14.43
C GLY A 192 -10.74 -26.35 -13.65
N ASP A 193 -10.53 -26.68 -12.37
CA ASP A 193 -11.55 -27.19 -11.47
C ASP A 193 -12.55 -26.07 -11.09
N PRO A 194 -13.76 -26.40 -10.57
CA PRO A 194 -14.66 -25.39 -10.02
C PRO A 194 -13.99 -24.57 -8.90
N ILE A 195 -14.15 -23.27 -8.96
CA ILE A 195 -13.55 -22.30 -8.03
C ILE A 195 -14.60 -21.63 -7.15
N ASP A 196 -14.22 -21.32 -5.92
CA ASP A 196 -14.99 -20.52 -4.98
C ASP A 196 -14.12 -19.47 -4.26
N GLY A 197 -14.64 -18.77 -3.25
CA GLY A 197 -13.91 -17.74 -2.51
C GLY A 197 -12.59 -18.22 -1.88
N ARG A 198 -12.42 -19.51 -1.66
CA ARG A 198 -11.19 -20.11 -1.13
C ARG A 198 -10.05 -20.09 -2.15
N SER A 199 -10.34 -19.94 -3.44
CA SER A 199 -9.32 -19.70 -4.46
C SER A 199 -8.71 -18.29 -4.31
N ASP A 200 -9.52 -17.26 -4.08
CA ASP A 200 -9.05 -15.91 -3.78
C ASP A 200 -8.30 -15.87 -2.42
N GLN A 201 -8.77 -16.63 -1.41
CA GLN A 201 -8.08 -16.76 -0.14
C GLN A 201 -6.66 -17.35 -0.31
N TYR A 202 -6.49 -18.34 -1.20
CA TYR A 202 -5.16 -18.88 -1.54
C TYR A 202 -4.27 -17.81 -2.20
N GLY A 203 -4.81 -17.07 -3.19
CA GLY A 203 -4.11 -15.96 -3.84
C GLY A 203 -3.71 -14.86 -2.84
N LEU A 204 -4.60 -14.54 -1.89
CA LEU A 204 -4.31 -13.59 -0.81
C LEU A 204 -3.20 -14.09 0.10
N ALA A 205 -3.18 -15.39 0.43
CA ALA A 205 -2.10 -15.99 1.23
C ALA A 205 -0.77 -15.98 0.48
N ALA A 206 -0.74 -16.32 -0.81
CA ALA A 206 0.47 -16.24 -1.64
C ALA A 206 0.99 -14.80 -1.75
N THR A 207 0.08 -13.84 -1.89
CA THR A 207 0.38 -12.41 -1.89
C THR A 207 0.94 -11.93 -0.56
N ALA A 208 0.32 -12.32 0.55
CA ALA A 208 0.78 -12.00 1.91
C ALA A 208 2.18 -12.59 2.19
N TYR A 209 2.41 -13.83 1.76
CA TYR A 209 3.73 -14.46 1.86
C TYR A 209 4.78 -13.63 1.12
N HIS A 210 4.49 -13.23 -0.13
CA HIS A 210 5.39 -12.39 -0.93
C HIS A 210 5.63 -11.04 -0.25
N MET A 211 4.59 -10.37 0.23
CA MET A 211 4.74 -9.09 0.93
C MET A 211 5.60 -9.21 2.19
N LEU A 212 5.54 -10.33 2.92
CA LEU A 212 6.32 -10.56 4.14
C LEU A 212 7.78 -10.93 3.88
N THR A 213 8.08 -11.60 2.75
CA THR A 213 9.41 -12.21 2.51
C THR A 213 10.17 -11.60 1.35
N GLY A 214 9.54 -10.69 0.57
CA GLY A 214 10.10 -10.16 -0.67
C GLY A 214 10.09 -11.14 -1.84
N THR A 215 9.60 -12.39 -1.65
CA THR A 215 9.63 -13.44 -2.68
C THR A 215 8.33 -14.25 -2.65
N ALA A 216 7.73 -14.54 -3.82
CA ALA A 216 6.55 -15.40 -3.89
C ALA A 216 6.84 -16.83 -3.41
N PRO A 217 5.84 -17.58 -2.87
CA PRO A 217 6.06 -18.88 -2.21
C PRO A 217 6.80 -19.90 -3.08
N PHE A 218 6.53 -19.92 -4.37
CA PHE A 218 7.08 -20.91 -5.31
C PHE A 218 7.82 -20.25 -6.49
N ALA A 219 8.37 -19.06 -6.27
CA ALA A 219 9.06 -18.29 -7.31
C ALA A 219 10.10 -19.16 -8.08
N ASN A 220 10.03 -19.08 -9.40
CA ASN A 220 10.98 -19.68 -10.32
C ASN A 220 10.92 -18.96 -11.68
N SER A 221 12.01 -18.95 -12.43
CA SER A 221 12.06 -18.37 -13.78
C SER A 221 11.25 -19.18 -14.82
N ASN A 222 11.00 -20.48 -14.56
CA ASN A 222 10.19 -21.32 -15.42
C ASN A 222 8.75 -21.43 -14.89
N PRO A 223 7.75 -20.90 -15.63
CA PRO A 223 6.34 -20.96 -15.22
C PRO A 223 5.81 -22.38 -14.99
N ALA A 224 6.25 -23.36 -15.78
CA ALA A 224 5.83 -24.75 -15.59
C ALA A 224 6.27 -25.33 -14.24
N VAL A 225 7.45 -24.92 -13.75
CA VAL A 225 7.92 -25.28 -12.40
C VAL A 225 7.07 -24.62 -11.32
N VAL A 226 6.69 -23.37 -11.51
CA VAL A 226 5.80 -22.64 -10.59
C VAL A 226 4.44 -23.35 -10.52
N ILE A 227 3.82 -23.63 -11.67
CA ILE A 227 2.55 -24.37 -11.77
C ILE A 227 2.66 -25.72 -11.04
N SER A 228 3.67 -26.53 -11.35
CA SER A 228 3.88 -27.84 -10.72
C SER A 228 3.97 -27.73 -9.19
N LYS A 229 4.69 -26.70 -8.67
CA LYS A 229 4.82 -26.48 -7.24
C LYS A 229 3.50 -26.03 -6.58
N HIS A 230 2.72 -25.15 -7.24
CA HIS A 230 1.40 -24.79 -6.75
C HIS A 230 0.48 -26.01 -6.69
N LEU A 231 0.57 -26.92 -7.65
CA LEU A 231 -0.26 -28.12 -7.70
C LEU A 231 0.13 -29.17 -6.63
N SER A 232 1.41 -29.34 -6.31
CA SER A 232 1.86 -30.50 -5.56
C SER A 232 2.85 -30.24 -4.41
N ALA A 233 3.65 -29.17 -4.44
CA ALA A 233 4.66 -28.94 -3.42
C ALA A 233 4.08 -28.37 -2.13
N GLN A 234 4.63 -28.78 -0.99
CA GLN A 234 4.33 -28.17 0.30
C GLN A 234 4.73 -26.68 0.29
N PRO A 235 3.94 -25.80 0.92
CA PRO A 235 4.32 -24.40 1.07
C PRO A 235 5.67 -24.27 1.78
N PRO A 236 6.57 -23.38 1.31
CA PRO A 236 7.84 -23.19 1.98
C PRO A 236 7.62 -22.59 3.38
N SER A 237 8.43 -23.01 4.34
CA SER A 237 8.36 -22.48 5.70
C SER A 237 8.78 -21.00 5.71
N ILE A 238 7.86 -20.12 6.08
CA ILE A 238 8.15 -18.68 6.18
C ILE A 238 9.23 -18.38 7.24
N GLY A 239 9.35 -19.22 8.27
CA GLY A 239 10.37 -19.05 9.31
C GLY A 239 11.79 -19.46 8.90
N ALA A 240 11.99 -20.13 7.76
CA ALA A 240 13.33 -20.57 7.34
C ALA A 240 14.27 -19.41 7.01
N GLY A 241 13.76 -18.35 6.38
CA GLY A 241 14.52 -17.13 6.07
C GLY A 241 14.20 -15.94 7.00
N HIS A 242 13.09 -16.02 7.74
CA HIS A 242 12.56 -14.96 8.60
C HIS A 242 12.13 -15.55 9.95
N PRO A 243 13.07 -15.75 10.91
CA PRO A 243 12.77 -16.38 12.20
C PRO A 243 11.71 -15.66 13.03
N ASP A 244 11.60 -14.36 12.89
CA ASP A 244 10.58 -13.50 13.50
C ASP A 244 9.15 -13.80 12.99
N LEU A 245 9.03 -14.32 11.76
CA LEU A 245 7.78 -14.74 11.15
C LEU A 245 7.44 -16.23 11.36
N ALA A 246 8.28 -17.00 12.05
CA ALA A 246 8.11 -18.45 12.20
C ALA A 246 6.73 -18.85 12.74
N ARG A 247 6.09 -17.99 13.55
CA ARG A 247 4.75 -18.21 14.13
C ARG A 247 3.65 -18.20 13.09
N LEU A 248 3.85 -17.53 11.96
CA LEU A 248 2.93 -17.53 10.83
C LEU A 248 2.97 -18.85 10.04
N GLY A 249 3.98 -19.71 10.26
CA GLY A 249 4.15 -20.98 9.56
C GLY A 249 2.89 -21.84 9.49
N PRO A 250 2.23 -22.17 10.61
CA PRO A 250 0.99 -22.95 10.61
C PRO A 250 -0.17 -22.26 9.88
N VAL A 251 -0.26 -20.92 9.95
CA VAL A 251 -1.29 -20.12 9.26
C VAL A 251 -1.11 -20.23 7.76
N PHE A 252 0.12 -20.03 7.25
CA PHE A 252 0.42 -20.14 5.82
C PHE A 252 0.32 -21.58 5.31
N ALA A 253 0.72 -22.58 6.13
CA ALA A 253 0.57 -23.99 5.76
C ALA A 253 -0.90 -24.34 5.52
N ARG A 254 -1.82 -23.84 6.35
CA ARG A 254 -3.27 -24.01 6.16
C ARG A 254 -3.80 -23.21 4.98
N ALA A 255 -3.48 -21.92 4.89
CA ALA A 255 -4.01 -21.03 3.86
C ALA A 255 -3.57 -21.43 2.43
N LEU A 256 -2.37 -22.04 2.30
CA LEU A 256 -1.81 -22.52 1.04
C LEU A 256 -1.99 -24.05 0.86
N ALA A 257 -2.91 -24.67 1.60
CA ALA A 257 -3.29 -26.08 1.40
C ALA A 257 -3.79 -26.31 -0.03
N LYS A 258 -3.48 -27.51 -0.58
CA LYS A 258 -3.79 -27.83 -1.99
C LYS A 258 -5.28 -28.11 -2.19
N ASP A 259 -5.92 -28.76 -1.21
CA ASP A 259 -7.37 -28.92 -1.17
C ASP A 259 -8.01 -27.66 -0.58
N PRO A 260 -8.96 -27.01 -1.29
CA PRO A 260 -9.70 -25.88 -0.74
C PRO A 260 -10.42 -26.20 0.58
N ALA A 261 -10.80 -27.45 0.83
CA ALA A 261 -11.49 -27.88 2.05
C ALA A 261 -10.61 -27.76 3.31
N ASP A 262 -9.30 -27.86 3.15
CA ASP A 262 -8.32 -27.75 4.25
C ASP A 262 -7.98 -26.30 4.62
N ARG A 263 -8.38 -25.32 3.80
CA ARG A 263 -8.09 -23.90 3.99
C ARG A 263 -9.01 -23.26 5.04
N PHE A 264 -8.88 -21.96 5.22
CA PHE A 264 -9.84 -21.18 6.01
C PHE A 264 -11.17 -21.03 5.25
N PRO A 265 -12.30 -20.99 5.96
CA PRO A 265 -13.62 -20.86 5.34
C PRO A 265 -13.79 -19.58 4.51
N CYS A 266 -13.17 -18.47 4.94
CA CYS A 266 -13.23 -17.18 4.27
C CYS A 266 -11.89 -16.41 4.41
N CYS A 267 -11.77 -15.28 3.69
CA CYS A 267 -10.56 -14.48 3.70
C CYS A 267 -10.31 -13.80 5.05
N ARG A 268 -11.37 -13.36 5.75
CA ARG A 268 -11.28 -12.76 7.08
C ARG A 268 -10.73 -13.71 8.12
N ASP A 269 -11.11 -14.99 8.07
CA ASP A 269 -10.59 -15.99 9.01
C ASP A 269 -9.07 -16.17 8.85
N PHE A 270 -8.56 -16.13 7.60
CA PHE A 270 -7.12 -16.13 7.34
C PHE A 270 -6.45 -14.88 7.90
N ALA A 271 -7.00 -13.68 7.63
CA ALA A 271 -6.46 -12.41 8.14
C ALA A 271 -6.43 -12.37 9.68
N ALA A 272 -7.51 -12.82 10.33
CA ALA A 272 -7.61 -12.89 11.78
C ALA A 272 -6.58 -13.89 12.37
N ALA A 273 -6.35 -15.03 11.71
CA ALA A 273 -5.33 -16.00 12.14
C ALA A 273 -3.91 -15.42 12.03
N MET A 274 -3.61 -14.65 10.97
CA MET A 274 -2.33 -13.92 10.85
C MET A 274 -2.15 -12.92 11.99
N GLN A 275 -3.14 -12.10 12.26
CA GLN A 275 -3.11 -11.11 13.33
C GLN A 275 -2.89 -11.77 14.68
N GLY A 276 -3.67 -12.80 15.04
CA GLY A 276 -3.56 -13.52 16.30
C GLY A 276 -2.20 -14.19 16.51
N ALA A 277 -1.59 -14.74 15.43
CA ALA A 277 -0.25 -15.34 15.49
C ALA A 277 0.84 -14.29 15.82
N LEU A 278 0.71 -13.05 15.34
CA LEU A 278 1.65 -11.98 15.64
C LEU A 278 1.42 -11.37 17.04
N GLU A 279 0.16 -11.15 17.46
CA GLU A 279 -0.19 -10.58 18.78
C GLU A 279 0.21 -11.48 19.95
N SER A 280 0.14 -12.81 19.76
CA SER A 280 0.58 -13.79 20.76
C SER A 280 2.05 -13.60 21.17
N ALA A 281 2.85 -12.91 20.35
CA ALA A 281 4.23 -12.53 20.65
C ALA A 281 4.33 -11.36 21.65
N GLY A 282 3.48 -10.35 21.50
CA GLY A 282 3.48 -9.17 22.38
C GLY A 282 3.05 -9.51 23.80
N GLY A 283 2.08 -10.41 23.94
CA GLY A 283 1.55 -10.83 25.25
C GLY A 283 2.53 -11.64 26.11
N MET A 284 3.40 -12.45 25.50
CA MET A 284 4.41 -13.21 26.26
C MET A 284 5.63 -12.36 26.66
N ALA A 285 6.05 -11.43 25.79
CA ALA A 285 7.12 -10.47 26.12
C ALA A 285 6.69 -9.51 27.25
N ALA A 286 5.41 -9.12 27.28
CA ALA A 286 4.86 -8.28 28.36
C ALA A 286 4.69 -9.05 29.69
N ARG A 287 4.38 -10.35 29.65
CA ARG A 287 4.28 -11.19 30.85
C ARG A 287 5.63 -11.50 31.49
N HIS A 288 6.74 -11.51 30.74
CA HIS A 288 8.09 -11.69 31.27
C HIS A 288 8.71 -10.38 31.80
N ARG A 289 8.10 -9.22 31.53
CA ARG A 289 8.45 -7.94 32.15
C ARG A 289 7.49 -7.53 33.26
N ARG A 290 6.97 -8.43 34.07
CA ARG A 290 6.47 -8.01 35.38
C ARG A 290 7.68 -7.53 36.17
N PRO A 291 7.73 -6.26 36.58
CA PRO A 291 8.75 -5.82 37.49
C PRO A 291 8.54 -6.66 38.79
N GLN A 292 9.58 -7.34 39.22
CA GLN A 292 9.63 -7.96 40.51
C GLN A 292 9.45 -6.81 41.53
N GLU A 293 8.25 -6.61 42.04
CA GLU A 293 7.98 -5.63 43.08
C GLU A 293 8.82 -6.02 44.30
N SER A 294 9.92 -5.31 44.50
CA SER A 294 10.70 -5.43 45.69
C SER A 294 9.82 -4.98 46.89
N PRO A 295 9.67 -5.78 47.95
CA PRO A 295 8.76 -5.48 49.07
C PRO A 295 9.09 -4.22 49.88
N GLY A 296 10.15 -3.51 49.53
CA GLY A 296 10.62 -2.30 50.23
C GLY A 296 9.97 -0.96 49.83
N ARG A 297 9.32 -0.91 48.63
CA ARG A 297 8.86 0.39 48.09
C ARG A 297 7.55 0.92 48.69
N LYS A 298 6.68 0.03 49.20
CA LYS A 298 5.41 0.45 49.82
C LYS A 298 5.58 1.19 51.16
N ARG A 299 6.69 0.98 51.90
CA ARG A 299 6.96 1.67 53.16
C ARG A 299 7.44 3.13 52.97
N TRP A 300 8.09 3.45 51.85
CA TRP A 300 8.56 4.80 51.53
C TRP A 300 7.46 5.73 51.01
N ILE A 301 6.44 5.18 50.34
CA ILE A 301 5.32 5.98 49.82
C ILE A 301 4.45 6.49 50.97
N LEU A 302 4.22 5.67 52.02
CA LEU A 302 3.46 6.11 53.19
C LEU A 302 4.22 7.16 54.04
N ALA A 303 5.56 7.11 54.08
CA ALA A 303 6.38 8.13 54.72
C ALA A 303 6.37 9.46 53.95
N ALA A 304 6.40 9.43 52.62
CA ALA A 304 6.37 10.62 51.75
C ALA A 304 5.02 11.35 51.79
N VAL A 305 3.90 10.61 51.89
CA VAL A 305 2.55 11.21 52.03
C VAL A 305 2.37 11.88 53.38
N GLY A 306 2.94 11.29 54.47
CA GLY A 306 2.89 11.90 55.81
C GLY A 306 3.63 13.24 55.89
N VAL A 307 4.82 13.35 55.27
CA VAL A 307 5.61 14.59 55.21
C VAL A 307 4.93 15.67 54.35
N ALA A 308 4.28 15.29 53.22
CA ALA A 308 3.55 16.24 52.38
C ALA A 308 2.32 16.84 53.07
N LEU A 309 1.60 16.10 53.92
CA LEU A 309 0.45 16.60 54.67
C LEU A 309 0.86 17.58 55.79
N ILE A 310 2.02 17.38 56.42
CA ILE A 310 2.54 18.30 57.47
C ILE A 310 3.04 19.60 56.81
N ALA A 311 3.68 19.55 55.62
CA ALA A 311 4.12 20.73 54.89
C ALA A 311 2.94 21.56 54.35
N GLY A 312 1.84 20.92 53.95
CA GLY A 312 0.62 21.58 53.47
C GLY A 312 -0.10 22.35 54.58
N ALA A 313 -0.12 21.82 55.83
CA ALA A 313 -0.76 22.48 57.00
C ALA A 313 0.01 23.73 57.45
N VAL A 314 1.34 23.76 57.36
CA VAL A 314 2.17 24.92 57.67
C VAL A 314 2.06 26.02 56.59
N GLY A 315 1.94 25.65 55.32
CA GLY A 315 1.77 26.59 54.19
C GLY A 315 0.44 27.36 54.23
N ALA A 316 -0.65 26.69 54.64
CA ALA A 316 -1.97 27.33 54.73
C ALA A 316 -2.08 28.37 55.86
N THR A 317 -1.35 28.21 56.97
CA THR A 317 -1.32 29.17 58.07
C THR A 317 -0.51 30.43 57.76
N VAL A 318 0.52 30.35 56.92
CA VAL A 318 1.31 31.54 56.50
C VAL A 318 0.56 32.37 55.46
N ALA A 319 -0.26 31.74 54.56
CA ALA A 319 -1.03 32.43 53.51
C ALA A 319 -2.21 33.28 54.09
N LEU A 320 -2.71 32.93 55.30
CA LEU A 320 -3.82 33.66 55.97
C LEU A 320 -3.35 34.91 56.73
N LEU A 321 -2.03 35.11 56.91
CA LEU A 321 -1.46 36.26 57.63
C LEU A 321 -0.87 37.34 56.73
N SER A 322 -0.87 37.16 55.40
CA SER A 322 -0.31 38.12 54.42
C SER A 322 -1.42 38.62 53.48
N GLY A 323 -2.44 39.22 54.02
CA GLY A 323 -3.45 39.93 53.27
C GLY A 323 -3.07 41.39 53.05
N HIS A 324 -3.38 41.89 51.88
CA HIS A 324 -3.45 43.29 51.38
C HIS A 324 -2.17 43.88 50.76
N ARG A 325 -2.25 44.07 49.47
CA ARG A 325 -2.27 45.39 48.74
C ARG A 325 -1.98 45.25 47.26
N ASP A 326 -2.98 45.54 46.53
CA ASP A 326 -3.18 46.58 45.47
C ASP A 326 -2.42 46.48 44.12
N ILE A 327 -3.23 46.24 43.09
CA ILE A 327 -3.57 47.09 41.91
C ILE A 327 -2.57 47.13 40.76
N ASP A 328 -3.16 46.78 39.61
CA ASP A 328 -2.99 47.27 38.21
C ASP A 328 -1.90 46.73 37.32
N GLY A 329 -2.33 46.37 36.08
CA GLY A 329 -1.49 46.17 34.93
C GLY A 329 -1.91 44.99 34.04
N GLY A 330 -2.92 45.19 33.19
CA GLY A 330 -3.37 44.17 32.24
C GLY A 330 -2.32 43.81 31.21
N GLN A 331 -2.17 42.49 30.99
CA GLN A 331 -1.63 41.94 29.77
C GLN A 331 -2.38 40.67 29.41
N ALA A 332 -2.84 40.62 28.14
CA ALA A 332 -3.59 39.53 27.56
C ALA A 332 -2.83 38.18 27.59
N PRO A 333 -3.52 37.04 27.66
CA PRO A 333 -2.89 35.76 27.66
C PRO A 333 -2.34 35.42 26.27
N THR A 334 -1.04 35.30 26.17
CA THR A 334 -0.35 34.67 24.99
C THR A 334 -0.52 33.16 25.08
N THR A 335 -1.23 32.61 24.10
CA THR A 335 -1.32 31.19 23.82
C THR A 335 0.08 30.61 23.56
N PRO A 336 0.48 29.48 24.16
CA PRO A 336 1.74 28.83 23.81
C PRO A 336 1.66 28.26 22.40
N PRO A 337 2.76 28.32 21.61
CA PRO A 337 2.81 27.72 20.28
C PRO A 337 2.68 26.19 20.39
N PRO A 338 2.09 25.54 19.34
CA PRO A 338 1.96 24.09 19.31
C PRO A 338 3.36 23.43 19.27
N PRO A 339 3.52 22.21 19.82
CA PRO A 339 4.80 21.52 19.79
C PRO A 339 5.22 21.22 18.35
N ALA A 340 6.43 21.62 18.00
CA ALA A 340 7.07 21.27 16.73
C ALA A 340 7.27 19.76 16.71
N ILE A 341 6.60 19.08 15.80
CA ILE A 341 6.84 17.68 15.47
C ILE A 341 8.14 17.63 14.67
N SER A 342 9.24 17.32 15.32
CA SER A 342 10.50 16.98 14.68
C SER A 342 10.38 15.56 14.10
N ALA A 343 9.93 15.44 12.87
CA ALA A 343 10.20 14.26 12.08
C ALA A 343 11.71 14.23 11.79
N ARG A 344 12.48 13.43 12.52
CA ARG A 344 13.85 13.08 12.14
C ARG A 344 13.75 12.18 10.89
N MET A 345 13.86 12.80 9.71
CA MET A 345 14.31 12.08 8.54
C MET A 345 15.81 11.86 8.72
N ASP A 346 16.26 10.62 8.77
CA ASP A 346 17.69 10.28 8.67
C ASP A 346 18.15 10.54 7.23
N LEU A 347 18.48 11.79 6.93
CA LEU A 347 19.06 12.17 5.66
C LEU A 347 20.53 11.72 5.63
N PRO A 348 21.04 11.21 4.48
CA PRO A 348 22.43 10.82 4.36
C PRO A 348 23.36 12.02 4.59
N VAL A 349 24.50 11.79 5.26
CA VAL A 349 25.54 12.81 5.44
C VAL A 349 26.43 12.81 4.21
N VAL A 350 26.64 13.98 3.61
CA VAL A 350 27.38 14.16 2.35
C VAL A 350 28.42 15.28 2.46
N VAL A 351 29.38 15.26 1.56
CA VAL A 351 30.41 16.33 1.45
C VAL A 351 29.98 17.30 0.36
N ILE A 352 29.91 18.59 0.67
CA ILE A 352 29.59 19.63 -0.31
C ILE A 352 30.67 19.65 -1.41
N GLY A 353 30.23 19.64 -2.67
CA GLY A 353 31.09 19.57 -3.86
C GLY A 353 31.38 18.14 -4.34
N ALA A 354 31.04 17.11 -3.60
CA ALA A 354 31.13 15.73 -4.08
C ALA A 354 30.02 15.39 -5.08
N ASP A 355 30.27 14.44 -5.98
CA ASP A 355 29.32 13.99 -7.00
C ASP A 355 28.06 13.41 -6.36
N CYS A 356 26.91 13.64 -7.00
CA CYS A 356 25.63 13.10 -6.58
C CYS A 356 24.87 12.49 -7.77
N ALA A 357 24.10 11.42 -7.51
CA ALA A 357 23.47 10.63 -8.58
C ALA A 357 22.08 11.11 -9.02
N VAL A 358 21.35 11.83 -8.15
CA VAL A 358 19.95 12.19 -8.40
C VAL A 358 19.74 13.67 -8.17
N LEU A 359 19.55 14.42 -9.25
CA LEU A 359 19.27 15.86 -9.22
C LEU A 359 18.06 16.17 -8.34
N GLY A 360 18.21 17.11 -7.39
CA GLY A 360 17.15 17.48 -6.43
C GLY A 360 17.08 16.59 -5.17
N ALA A 361 17.91 15.55 -5.05
CA ALA A 361 18.00 14.77 -3.80
C ALA A 361 18.44 15.66 -2.64
N ALA A 362 17.89 15.41 -1.43
CA ALA A 362 18.22 16.14 -0.20
C ALA A 362 19.14 15.28 0.70
N ALA A 363 20.08 15.94 1.37
CA ALA A 363 21.01 15.34 2.32
C ALA A 363 21.37 16.37 3.40
N VAL A 364 22.24 16.03 4.34
CA VAL A 364 22.87 16.98 5.27
C VAL A 364 24.39 16.90 5.13
N ASP A 365 25.10 18.00 5.32
CA ASP A 365 26.54 17.98 5.38
C ASP A 365 27.05 17.50 6.77
N GLU A 366 28.35 17.39 6.94
CA GLU A 366 29.00 16.97 8.19
C GLU A 366 28.68 17.88 9.39
N THR A 367 28.16 19.10 9.14
CA THR A 367 27.73 20.06 10.17
C THR A 367 26.24 19.99 10.48
N GLY A 368 25.47 19.13 9.75
CA GLY A 368 24.01 19.01 9.86
C GLY A 368 23.24 20.07 9.06
N THR A 369 23.91 20.82 8.16
CA THR A 369 23.27 21.79 7.27
C THR A 369 22.68 21.07 6.05
N ALA A 370 21.51 21.53 5.58
CA ALA A 370 20.85 20.93 4.42
C ALA A 370 21.72 21.08 3.13
N ALA A 371 21.87 19.98 2.41
CA ALA A 371 22.55 19.89 1.13
C ALA A 371 21.59 19.33 0.06
N TYR A 372 21.76 19.78 -1.18
CA TYR A 372 20.92 19.38 -2.32
C TYR A 372 21.80 18.99 -3.49
N CYS A 373 21.42 17.93 -4.20
CA CYS A 373 22.08 17.54 -5.44
C CYS A 373 21.68 18.52 -6.55
N ALA A 374 22.62 19.34 -7.00
CA ALA A 374 22.43 20.38 -8.01
C ALA A 374 23.45 20.24 -9.14
N ARG A 375 23.23 20.85 -10.31
CA ARG A 375 24.21 20.88 -11.38
C ARG A 375 25.41 21.74 -10.99
N ALA A 376 26.62 21.30 -11.34
CA ALA A 376 27.85 22.02 -11.05
C ALA A 376 27.89 23.41 -11.68
N ASP A 377 27.34 23.55 -12.91
CA ASP A 377 27.08 24.83 -13.59
C ASP A 377 25.91 24.70 -14.58
N SER A 378 25.46 25.83 -15.17
CA SER A 378 24.29 25.89 -16.06
C SER A 378 24.46 25.19 -17.42
N GLN A 379 25.66 24.71 -17.75
CA GLN A 379 26.01 24.01 -19.01
C GLN A 379 26.54 22.60 -18.77
N SER A 380 26.83 22.23 -17.52
CA SER A 380 27.37 20.90 -17.15
C SER A 380 26.24 19.87 -16.97
N GLN A 381 26.55 18.63 -17.36
CA GLN A 381 25.74 17.47 -16.99
C GLN A 381 26.17 16.87 -15.65
N GLU A 382 27.26 17.33 -15.07
CA GLU A 382 27.74 16.87 -13.77
C GLU A 382 26.91 17.46 -12.65
N THR A 383 26.55 16.61 -11.68
CA THR A 383 25.74 16.98 -10.51
C THR A 383 26.57 16.82 -9.24
N VAL A 384 26.53 17.83 -8.37
CA VAL A 384 27.31 17.89 -7.12
C VAL A 384 26.43 18.33 -5.94
N TRP A 385 26.80 17.96 -4.73
CA TRP A 385 26.14 18.40 -3.51
C TRP A 385 26.39 19.89 -3.24
N SER A 386 25.31 20.67 -3.14
CA SER A 386 25.32 22.14 -2.95
C SER A 386 24.48 22.53 -1.74
N PRO A 387 24.87 23.55 -0.98
CA PRO A 387 24.05 24.08 0.11
C PRO A 387 22.80 24.88 -0.36
N GLN A 388 22.64 25.09 -1.67
CA GLN A 388 21.50 25.79 -2.24
C GLN A 388 20.76 24.92 -3.25
N PRO A 389 19.41 24.83 -3.17
CA PRO A 389 18.64 24.11 -4.19
C PRO A 389 18.72 24.86 -5.53
N GLU A 390 18.81 24.08 -6.63
CA GLU A 390 18.78 24.64 -7.98
C GLU A 390 17.44 25.35 -8.21
N ARG A 391 17.45 26.67 -8.43
CA ARG A 391 16.27 27.44 -8.82
C ARG A 391 15.99 27.15 -10.29
N LEU A 392 15.02 26.29 -10.59
CA LEU A 392 14.42 26.18 -11.92
C LEU A 392 13.90 27.58 -12.32
N ARG A 393 14.63 28.30 -13.19
CA ARG A 393 14.11 29.49 -13.84
C ARG A 393 13.06 29.05 -14.86
N VAL A 394 11.79 29.20 -14.50
CA VAL A 394 10.70 29.21 -15.48
C VAL A 394 10.99 30.39 -16.40
N ALA A 395 11.28 30.12 -17.66
CA ALA A 395 11.43 31.14 -18.67
C ALA A 395 10.10 31.91 -18.79
N PRO A 396 10.10 33.24 -18.83
CA PRO A 396 8.86 33.99 -19.04
C PRO A 396 8.35 33.70 -20.47
N THR A 397 7.13 33.19 -20.54
CA THR A 397 6.39 33.02 -21.80
C THR A 397 6.33 34.33 -22.54
N ALA A 398 6.92 34.42 -23.74
CA ALA A 398 6.82 35.56 -24.61
C ALA A 398 5.36 35.78 -25.00
N ALA A 399 4.84 36.98 -24.75
CA ALA A 399 3.53 37.39 -25.21
C ALA A 399 3.45 37.42 -26.75
N PRO A 400 2.33 36.99 -27.37
CA PRO A 400 2.16 37.07 -28.80
C PRO A 400 2.08 38.53 -29.26
N PRO A 401 2.55 38.88 -30.49
CA PRO A 401 2.43 40.22 -31.02
C PRO A 401 0.96 40.52 -31.30
N VAL A 402 0.53 41.70 -30.86
CA VAL A 402 -0.78 42.30 -31.18
C VAL A 402 -0.75 42.83 -32.63
N PRO A 403 -1.87 42.69 -33.40
CA PRO A 403 -1.95 43.03 -34.83
C PRO A 403 -1.84 44.53 -35.12
#